data_35d757ef0cba03116036c893ad8246fb
#
_entry.id   35d757ef0cba03116036c893ad8246fb
#
_cell.length_a   1.000
_cell.length_b   1.000
_cell.length_c   1.000
_cell.angle_alpha   90.00
_cell.angle_beta   90.00
_cell.angle_gamma   90.00
#
_symmetry.space_group_name_H-M   'P 1'
#
loop_
_entity.id
_entity.type
_entity.pdbx_description
1 polymer ?
#
loop_
_entity_poly.entity_id
_entity_poly.type
_entity_poly.pdbx_seq_one_letter_code
_entity_poly.pdbx_strand_id
1 'polypeptide(L)'
;ASKPTYCGTQADLLKRIKNEWRVEFALEGDIRKWNLRRWGDAKEVLNRKYHSMVWTLNGENFTPYVGTEHVELPGSKYSDHNYIYPIPQTEMDLNPKLKQNPGYGKK
;
A
#
# COMPACT_ATOMS: atom_id res chain seq x y z
N ALA A 1 29.90 13.97 -4.07
CA ALA A 1 29.13 12.83 -3.55
C ALA A 1 28.84 13.09 -2.07
N SER A 2 27.59 13.31 -1.71
CA SER A 2 27.19 13.48 -0.31
C SER A 2 27.45 12.17 0.45
N LYS A 3 28.17 12.25 1.56
CA LYS A 3 28.34 11.12 2.48
C LYS A 3 26.96 10.55 2.84
N PRO A 4 26.78 9.23 2.85
CA PRO A 4 25.55 8.65 3.34
C PRO A 4 25.33 9.10 4.79
N THR A 5 24.23 9.79 5.04
CA THR A 5 23.88 10.21 6.40
C THR A 5 23.60 8.95 7.20
N TYR A 6 24.41 8.71 8.22
CA TYR A 6 24.27 7.55 9.09
C TYR A 6 22.91 7.56 9.78
N CYS A 7 22.24 6.42 9.81
CA CYS A 7 20.97 6.28 10.54
C CYS A 7 21.27 6.19 12.03
N GLY A 8 20.87 7.21 12.80
CA GLY A 8 21.16 7.28 14.23
C GLY A 8 20.49 6.22 15.08
N THR A 9 19.34 5.67 14.62
CA THR A 9 18.57 4.66 15.36
C THR A 9 18.15 3.49 14.48
N GLN A 10 17.82 2.35 15.11
CA GLN A 10 17.27 1.19 14.41
C GLN A 10 15.96 1.54 13.68
N ALA A 11 15.14 2.40 14.26
CA ALA A 11 13.88 2.84 13.65
C ALA A 11 14.14 3.66 12.37
N ASP A 12 15.13 4.54 12.38
CA ASP A 12 15.52 5.32 11.20
C ASP A 12 16.08 4.43 10.09
N LEU A 13 16.87 3.43 10.46
CA LEU A 13 17.39 2.45 9.53
C LEU A 13 16.26 1.67 8.88
N LEU A 14 15.30 1.18 9.67
CA LEU A 14 14.14 0.44 9.15
C LEU A 14 13.29 1.29 8.22
N LYS A 15 13.06 2.56 8.56
CA LYS A 15 12.33 3.49 7.71
C LYS A 15 13.03 3.71 6.37
N ARG A 16 14.35 3.81 6.36
CA ARG A 16 15.15 3.93 5.14
C ARG A 16 15.06 2.65 4.30
N ILE A 17 15.23 1.49 4.90
CA ILE A 17 15.10 0.20 4.21
C ILE A 17 13.73 0.09 3.55
N LYS A 18 12.64 0.40 4.26
CA LYS A 18 11.28 0.40 3.70
C LYS A 18 11.13 1.37 2.54
N ASN A 19 11.80 2.53 2.59
CA ASN A 19 11.76 3.51 1.51
C ASN A 19 12.57 3.04 0.29
N GLU A 20 13.78 2.50 0.49
CA GLU A 20 14.59 1.90 -0.59
C GLU A 20 13.82 0.78 -1.30
N TRP A 21 13.21 -0.13 -0.54
CA TRP A 21 12.34 -1.18 -1.12
C TRP A 21 11.20 -0.59 -1.97
N ARG A 22 10.65 0.53 -1.56
CA ARG A 22 9.59 1.20 -2.33
C ARG A 22 10.10 1.78 -3.63
N VAL A 23 11.31 2.33 -3.64
CA VAL A 23 11.91 2.98 -4.81
C VAL A 23 12.44 1.93 -5.78
N GLU A 24 13.22 0.97 -5.30
CA GLU A 24 13.85 -0.07 -6.11
C GLU A 24 12.80 -0.96 -6.81
N PHE A 25 11.74 -1.34 -6.10
CA PHE A 25 10.69 -2.21 -6.63
C PHE A 25 9.43 -1.44 -7.06
N ALA A 26 9.59 -0.18 -7.45
CA ALA A 26 8.49 0.60 -7.99
C ALA A 26 8.00 -0.04 -9.30
N LEU A 27 6.68 -0.29 -9.39
CA LEU A 27 6.02 -0.89 -10.55
C LEU A 27 6.43 -2.35 -10.85
N GLU A 28 7.16 -3.00 -9.97
CA GLU A 28 7.50 -4.41 -10.10
C GLU A 28 6.47 -5.30 -9.38
N GLY A 29 5.45 -5.71 -10.09
CA GLY A 29 4.44 -6.66 -9.63
C GLY A 29 3.80 -6.31 -8.27
N ASP A 30 3.49 -7.34 -7.48
CA ASP A 30 2.82 -7.18 -6.18
C ASP A 30 3.77 -6.98 -4.98
N ILE A 31 5.07 -6.78 -5.20
CA ILE A 31 6.10 -6.71 -4.14
C ILE A 31 5.74 -5.65 -3.09
N ARG A 32 5.29 -4.48 -3.53
CA ARG A 32 4.87 -3.40 -2.63
C ARG A 32 3.73 -3.81 -1.70
N LYS A 33 2.71 -4.47 -2.24
CA LYS A 33 1.54 -4.95 -1.50
C LYS A 33 1.93 -5.98 -0.45
N TRP A 34 2.77 -6.95 -0.84
CA TRP A 34 3.24 -7.99 0.08
C TRP A 34 4.09 -7.44 1.21
N ASN A 35 4.98 -6.50 0.91
CA ASN A 35 5.80 -5.84 1.92
C ASN A 35 4.98 -5.03 2.92
N LEU A 36 4.01 -4.24 2.45
CA LEU A 36 3.12 -3.50 3.35
C LEU A 36 2.34 -4.43 4.28
N ARG A 37 1.88 -5.58 3.78
CA ARG A 37 1.20 -6.59 4.60
C ARG A 37 2.14 -7.19 5.63
N ARG A 38 3.33 -7.63 5.20
CA ARG A 38 4.34 -8.24 6.06
C ARG A 38 4.82 -7.31 7.17
N TRP A 39 4.91 -6.02 6.90
CA TRP A 39 5.33 -5.01 7.88
C TRP A 39 4.19 -4.52 8.78
N GLY A 40 2.94 -4.86 8.48
CA GLY A 40 1.76 -4.36 9.18
C GLY A 40 1.36 -2.94 8.79
N ASP A 41 2.01 -2.33 7.82
CA ASP A 41 1.81 -0.94 7.41
C ASP A 41 0.64 -0.77 6.41
N ALA A 42 0.06 -1.87 5.92
CA ALA A 42 -0.90 -1.82 4.82
C ALA A 42 -2.13 -0.96 5.14
N LYS A 43 -2.69 -1.10 6.33
CA LYS A 43 -3.89 -0.35 6.74
C LYS A 43 -3.63 1.16 6.77
N GLU A 44 -2.50 1.59 7.32
CA GLU A 44 -2.12 3.00 7.38
C GLU A 44 -1.82 3.56 5.99
N VAL A 45 -0.98 2.88 5.23
CA VAL A 45 -0.50 3.37 3.94
C VAL A 45 -1.58 3.36 2.87
N LEU A 46 -2.45 2.34 2.84
CA LEU A 46 -3.49 2.21 1.81
C LEU A 46 -4.74 3.04 2.09
N ASN A 47 -4.97 3.42 3.35
CA ASN A 47 -6.10 4.29 3.71
C ASN A 47 -5.76 5.78 3.74
N ARG A 48 -4.50 6.14 3.49
CA ARG A 48 -4.12 7.56 3.42
C ARG A 48 -4.75 8.20 2.19
N LYS A 49 -4.97 9.49 2.27
CA LYS A 49 -5.37 10.29 1.12
C LYS A 49 -4.24 10.37 0.10
N TYR A 50 -4.62 10.37 -1.15
CA TYR A 50 -3.70 10.50 -2.28
C TYR A 50 -3.81 11.88 -2.88
N HIS A 51 -2.70 12.41 -3.34
CA HIS A 51 -2.67 13.68 -4.07
C HIS A 51 -2.58 13.40 -5.56
N SER A 52 -3.29 14.17 -6.36
CA SER A 52 -3.06 14.16 -7.80
C SER A 52 -1.72 14.82 -8.10
N MET A 53 -1.04 14.30 -9.11
CA MET A 53 0.10 14.98 -9.70
C MET A 53 -0.39 15.75 -10.91
N VAL A 54 -0.26 17.08 -10.87
CA VAL A 54 -0.64 17.94 -11.98
C VAL A 54 0.66 18.43 -12.65
N TRP A 55 0.70 18.32 -13.95
CA TRP A 55 1.80 18.81 -14.77
C TRP A 55 1.39 20.13 -15.39
N THR A 56 2.14 21.18 -15.14
CA THR A 56 1.95 22.46 -15.79
C THR A 56 2.98 22.60 -16.88
N LEU A 57 2.52 22.85 -18.10
CA LEU A 57 3.38 23.15 -19.23
C LEU A 57 3.78 24.64 -19.13
N ASN A 58 5.04 24.89 -18.91
CA ASN A 58 5.61 26.24 -18.84
C ASN A 58 6.64 26.37 -19.96
N GLY A 59 6.18 26.80 -21.15
CA GLY A 59 6.99 26.71 -22.37
C GLY A 59 7.23 25.25 -22.78
N GLU A 60 8.49 24.87 -22.92
CA GLU A 60 8.91 23.49 -23.24
C GLU A 60 9.16 22.63 -21.97
N ASN A 61 9.02 23.22 -20.78
CA ASN A 61 9.33 22.54 -19.52
C ASN A 61 8.05 22.12 -18.79
N PHE A 62 8.06 20.87 -18.32
CA PHE A 62 7.03 20.36 -17.43
C PHE A 62 7.45 20.58 -15.97
N THR A 63 6.64 21.29 -15.22
CA THR A 63 6.85 21.44 -13.77
C THR A 63 5.80 20.60 -13.05
N PRO A 64 6.19 19.52 -12.37
CA PRO A 64 5.25 18.76 -11.56
C PRO A 64 4.91 19.56 -10.30
N TYR A 65 3.63 19.62 -9.96
CA TYR A 65 3.25 20.09 -8.64
C TYR A 65 2.24 19.15 -8.00
N VAL A 66 2.20 19.14 -6.67
CA VAL A 66 1.24 18.34 -5.91
C VAL A 66 -0.13 19.02 -6.01
N GLY A 67 -1.06 18.36 -6.67
CA GLY A 67 -2.43 18.86 -6.82
C GLY A 67 -3.29 18.68 -5.58
N THR A 68 -4.58 18.90 -5.73
CA THR A 68 -5.57 18.71 -4.66
C THR A 68 -5.54 17.29 -4.12
N GLU A 69 -5.72 17.18 -2.81
CA GLU A 69 -5.87 15.91 -2.11
C GLU A 69 -7.14 15.20 -2.61
N HIS A 70 -6.99 14.03 -3.19
CA HIS A 70 -8.13 13.21 -3.59
C HIS A 70 -8.65 12.43 -2.39
N VAL A 71 -9.93 12.62 -2.15
CA VAL A 71 -10.67 11.84 -1.17
C VAL A 71 -10.92 10.43 -1.72
N GLU A 72 -10.80 9.47 -0.87
CA GLU A 72 -11.06 8.03 -0.98
C GLU A 72 -11.83 7.58 -2.23
N LEU A 73 -11.26 6.64 -2.97
CA LEU A 73 -12.02 5.87 -3.95
C LEU A 73 -13.09 5.05 -3.19
N PRO A 74 -14.38 5.18 -3.53
CA PRO A 74 -15.42 4.41 -2.88
C PRO A 74 -15.11 2.91 -2.94
N GLY A 75 -15.10 2.25 -1.79
CA GLY A 75 -14.84 0.81 -1.68
C GLY A 75 -13.36 0.40 -1.50
N SER A 76 -12.42 1.33 -1.47
CA SER A 76 -10.99 1.04 -1.32
C SER A 76 -10.48 1.00 0.12
N LYS A 77 -11.37 0.96 1.10
CA LYS A 77 -10.99 0.99 2.52
C LYS A 77 -10.36 -0.32 2.95
N TYR A 78 -9.05 -0.27 3.22
CA TYR A 78 -8.31 -1.41 3.75
C TYR A 78 -8.58 -1.57 5.24
N SER A 79 -9.05 -2.72 5.66
CA SER A 79 -9.35 -3.05 7.05
C SER A 79 -8.60 -4.31 7.51
N ASP A 80 -8.68 -4.64 8.79
CA ASP A 80 -7.86 -5.71 9.37
C ASP A 80 -8.13 -7.08 8.74
N HIS A 81 -9.35 -7.36 8.29
CA HIS A 81 -9.64 -8.60 7.59
C HIS A 81 -8.93 -8.72 6.23
N ASN A 82 -8.54 -7.60 5.60
CA ASN A 82 -7.84 -7.63 4.31
C ASN A 82 -6.40 -8.15 4.40
N TYR A 83 -5.86 -8.34 5.61
CA TYR A 83 -4.56 -9.02 5.78
C TYR A 83 -4.62 -10.51 5.46
N ILE A 84 -5.81 -11.11 5.53
CA ILE A 84 -6.06 -12.52 5.20
C ILE A 84 -7.03 -12.56 4.03
N TYR A 85 -6.77 -13.40 3.03
CA TYR A 85 -7.71 -13.56 1.91
C TYR A 85 -8.92 -14.37 2.33
N PRO A 86 -10.11 -14.10 1.72
CA PRO A 86 -11.26 -14.97 1.92
C PRO A 86 -10.99 -16.36 1.34
N ILE A 87 -11.59 -17.37 1.95
CA ILE A 87 -11.67 -18.71 1.34
C ILE A 87 -12.59 -18.60 0.12
N PRO A 88 -12.17 -19.11 -1.06
CA PRO A 88 -13.01 -19.08 -2.25
C PRO A 88 -14.39 -19.69 -2.01
N GLN A 89 -15.44 -19.11 -2.58
CA GLN A 89 -16.81 -19.59 -2.37
C GLN A 89 -16.97 -21.03 -2.84
N THR A 90 -16.33 -21.41 -3.93
CA THR A 90 -16.33 -22.78 -4.44
C THR A 90 -15.85 -23.79 -3.41
N GLU A 91 -14.81 -23.48 -2.65
CA GLU A 91 -14.32 -24.36 -1.59
C GLU A 91 -15.29 -24.43 -0.40
N MET A 92 -15.93 -23.33 -0.08
CA MET A 92 -16.96 -23.26 0.96
C MET A 92 -18.18 -24.11 0.60
N ASP A 93 -18.57 -24.13 -0.67
CA ASP A 93 -19.72 -24.89 -1.17
C ASP A 93 -19.44 -26.40 -1.21
N LEU A 94 -18.19 -26.78 -1.51
CA LEU A 94 -17.77 -28.17 -1.51
C LEU A 94 -17.60 -28.76 -0.10
N ASN A 95 -17.27 -27.92 0.88
CA ASN A 95 -17.07 -28.37 2.26
C ASN A 95 -17.87 -27.52 3.26
N PRO A 96 -19.10 -27.93 3.61
CA PRO A 96 -19.96 -27.18 4.54
C PRO A 96 -19.40 -27.01 5.95
N LYS A 97 -18.33 -27.72 6.31
CA LYS A 97 -17.65 -27.59 7.61
C LYS A 97 -16.64 -26.46 7.64
N LEU A 98 -16.26 -25.90 6.47
CA LEU A 98 -15.37 -24.75 6.41
C LEU A 98 -16.06 -23.50 6.96
N LYS A 99 -15.33 -22.77 7.79
CA LYS A 99 -15.74 -21.46 8.27
C LYS A 99 -14.92 -20.40 7.55
N GLN A 100 -15.61 -19.38 7.04
CA GLN A 100 -14.96 -18.26 6.37
C GLN A 100 -14.08 -17.48 7.35
N ASN A 101 -13.02 -16.88 6.83
CA ASN A 101 -12.16 -16.01 7.60
C ASN A 101 -12.92 -14.81 8.17
N PRO A 102 -12.55 -14.31 9.36
CA PRO A 102 -13.21 -13.17 10.00
C PRO A 102 -13.32 -11.97 9.06
N GLY A 103 -14.48 -11.31 9.05
CA GLY A 103 -14.72 -10.13 8.21
C GLY A 103 -15.25 -10.41 6.80
N TYR A 104 -15.33 -11.69 6.38
CA TYR A 104 -15.86 -12.12 5.08
C TYR A 104 -17.16 -12.95 5.21
N GLY A 105 -17.91 -12.75 6.29
CA GLY A 105 -19.18 -13.42 6.49
C GLY A 105 -20.18 -13.15 5.34
N LYS A 106 -21.10 -14.10 5.10
CA LYS A 106 -22.21 -13.89 4.17
C LYS A 106 -22.97 -12.63 4.58
N LYS A 107 -23.14 -11.71 3.64
CA LYS A 107 -24.11 -10.63 3.75
C LYS A 107 -25.51 -11.19 3.62
#